data_7c40dcd4f01556987ac335f17614bf27
#
_entry.id   7c40dcd4f01556987ac335f17614bf27
#
_cell.length_a   1.000
_cell.length_b   1.000
_cell.length_c   1.000
_cell.angle_alpha   90.00
_cell.angle_beta   90.00
_cell.angle_gamma   90.00
#
_symmetry.space_group_name_H-M   'P 1'
#
loop_
_entity.id
_entity.type
_entity.pdbx_description
1 polymer ?
#
loop_
_entity_poly.entity_id
_entity_poly.type
_entity_poly.pdbx_seq_one_letter_code
_entity_poly.pdbx_strand_id
1 'polypeptide(L)'
;MYKRQLTQVEVDPYDDAFNNPVKLIGRTLTKEEADAEEEKGNYVTKTEDGYRRIVAAPKPQDIVEIDSIRLLLDAGQVVIAAGGGGIPVLPQNEELKGASAVIEKDLTSGLMAEMLNADMLMILTSVENVSINYGTPDEKPLEHITVADAKKYIAEGQFGENSMLPKMEAAVSFLEKGIGRTAVITSIDSALAGFQGKTGTIIE
;
A
#
# COMPACT_ATOMS: atom_id res chain seq x y z
N MET A 1 17.42 -10.74 16.13
CA MET A 1 17.23 -9.42 16.76
C MET A 1 16.41 -8.55 15.81
N TYR A 2 15.42 -7.79 16.30
CA TYR A 2 14.60 -6.89 15.45
C TYR A 2 15.27 -5.52 15.33
N LYS A 3 15.27 -4.95 14.13
CA LYS A 3 15.69 -3.57 13.86
C LYS A 3 14.50 -2.79 13.32
N ARG A 4 14.22 -1.61 13.89
CA ARG A 4 13.23 -0.68 13.36
C ARG A 4 13.96 0.41 12.59
N GLN A 5 13.65 0.54 11.31
CA GLN A 5 14.25 1.53 10.42
C GLN A 5 13.25 2.68 10.19
N LEU A 6 13.70 3.92 10.40
CA LEU A 6 13.03 5.08 9.84
C LEU A 6 13.03 4.92 8.32
N THR A 7 11.90 5.20 7.67
CA THR A 7 11.76 5.00 6.22
C THR A 7 11.19 6.26 5.59
N GLN A 8 12.00 6.91 4.77
CA GLN A 8 11.61 8.01 3.91
C GLN A 8 11.36 7.46 2.52
N VAL A 9 10.27 7.91 1.89
CA VAL A 9 9.84 7.41 0.60
C VAL A 9 9.68 8.59 -0.35
N GLU A 10 10.46 8.58 -1.43
CA GLU A 10 10.38 9.61 -2.45
C GLU A 10 9.11 9.49 -3.26
N VAL A 11 8.51 10.64 -3.57
CA VAL A 11 7.32 10.75 -4.41
C VAL A 11 7.55 11.79 -5.50
N ASP A 12 6.85 11.64 -6.62
CA ASP A 12 6.90 12.59 -7.71
C ASP A 12 6.17 13.89 -7.29
N PRO A 13 6.82 15.07 -7.31
CA PRO A 13 6.16 16.34 -7.01
C PRO A 13 5.03 16.69 -8.00
N TYR A 14 5.00 16.06 -9.16
CA TYR A 14 3.99 16.26 -10.20
C TYR A 14 2.93 15.16 -10.23
N ASP A 15 2.91 14.25 -9.26
CA ASP A 15 1.87 13.24 -9.16
C ASP A 15 0.48 13.90 -9.04
N ASP A 16 -0.46 13.44 -9.86
CA ASP A 16 -1.84 13.99 -9.90
C ASP A 16 -2.55 13.94 -8.55
N ALA A 17 -2.15 13.06 -7.65
CA ALA A 17 -2.69 12.98 -6.30
C ALA A 17 -2.53 14.29 -5.51
N PHE A 18 -1.52 15.12 -5.80
CA PHE A 18 -1.35 16.42 -5.16
C PHE A 18 -2.41 17.45 -5.59
N ASN A 19 -2.92 17.32 -6.82
CA ASN A 19 -3.99 18.15 -7.34
C ASN A 19 -5.38 17.62 -6.98
N ASN A 20 -5.49 16.31 -6.73
CA ASN A 20 -6.73 15.61 -6.45
C ASN A 20 -6.62 14.77 -5.17
N PRO A 21 -6.53 15.40 -3.98
CA PRO A 21 -6.42 14.67 -2.72
C PRO A 21 -7.73 13.93 -2.43
N VAL A 22 -7.65 12.61 -2.20
CA VAL A 22 -8.81 11.74 -1.94
C VAL A 22 -8.63 10.83 -0.74
N LYS A 23 -7.40 10.74 -0.21
CA LYS A 23 -7.11 9.79 0.89
C LYS A 23 -7.67 10.31 2.20
N LEU A 24 -8.65 9.60 2.75
CA LEU A 24 -9.24 9.90 4.05
C LEU A 24 -8.22 9.68 5.18
N ILE A 25 -8.08 10.67 6.06
CA ILE A 25 -7.22 10.58 7.25
C ILE A 25 -7.95 11.05 8.51
N GLY A 26 -7.40 10.70 9.64
CA GLY A 26 -7.90 11.14 10.95
C GLY A 26 -9.26 10.54 11.32
N ARG A 27 -9.92 11.18 12.29
CA ARG A 27 -11.27 10.83 12.77
C ARG A 27 -12.37 11.54 11.98
N THR A 28 -13.60 11.11 12.15
CA THR A 28 -14.78 11.87 11.71
C THR A 28 -14.89 13.19 12.47
N LEU A 29 -15.17 14.26 11.77
CA LEU A 29 -15.31 15.64 12.25
C LEU A 29 -16.76 16.08 12.20
N THR A 30 -17.14 17.00 13.10
CA THR A 30 -18.38 17.77 12.97
C THR A 30 -18.24 18.82 11.86
N LYS A 31 -19.34 19.50 11.52
CA LYS A 31 -19.28 20.57 10.51
C LYS A 31 -18.40 21.74 10.97
N GLU A 32 -18.49 22.14 12.24
CA GLU A 32 -17.69 23.21 12.82
C GLU A 32 -16.21 22.89 12.85
N GLU A 33 -15.88 21.63 13.17
CA GLU A 33 -14.49 21.15 13.14
C GLU A 33 -13.94 21.10 11.70
N ALA A 34 -14.77 20.73 10.73
CA ALA A 34 -14.43 20.70 9.31
C ALA A 34 -14.11 22.11 8.80
N ASP A 35 -14.98 23.09 9.10
CA ASP A 35 -14.78 24.48 8.73
C ASP A 35 -13.48 25.05 9.33
N ALA A 36 -13.18 24.71 10.59
CA ALA A 36 -11.93 25.10 11.24
C ALA A 36 -10.67 24.44 10.61
N GLU A 37 -10.80 23.24 10.04
CA GLU A 37 -9.69 22.62 9.29
C GLU A 37 -9.52 23.27 7.91
N GLU A 38 -10.59 23.63 7.21
CA GLU A 38 -10.55 24.36 5.95
C GLU A 38 -9.92 25.76 6.10
N GLU A 39 -10.24 26.48 7.19
CA GLU A 39 -9.61 27.77 7.54
C GLU A 39 -8.09 27.65 7.73
N LYS A 40 -7.59 26.49 8.17
CA LYS A 40 -6.15 26.18 8.28
C LYS A 40 -5.51 25.79 6.93
N GLY A 41 -6.31 25.72 5.85
CA GLY A 41 -5.85 25.30 4.53
C GLY A 41 -5.81 23.78 4.32
N ASN A 42 -6.46 22.99 5.21
CA ASN A 42 -6.60 21.56 5.03
C ASN A 42 -7.80 21.24 4.13
N TYR A 43 -7.67 20.18 3.33
CA TYR A 43 -8.79 19.67 2.55
C TYR A 43 -9.69 18.77 3.40
N VAL A 44 -11.00 18.94 3.24
CA VAL A 44 -12.03 18.15 3.95
C VAL A 44 -13.05 17.65 2.93
N THR A 45 -13.61 16.48 3.17
CA THR A 45 -14.70 15.92 2.37
C THR A 45 -15.84 15.47 3.29
N LYS A 46 -17.07 15.52 2.77
CA LYS A 46 -18.25 14.98 3.45
C LYS A 46 -18.29 13.48 3.27
N THR A 47 -18.56 12.75 4.36
CA THR A 47 -18.79 11.30 4.38
C THR A 47 -20.18 10.99 4.92
N GLU A 48 -20.60 9.75 4.92
CA GLU A 48 -21.91 9.33 5.47
C GLU A 48 -22.05 9.71 6.95
N ASP A 49 -20.95 9.57 7.73
CA ASP A 49 -20.92 9.79 9.17
C ASP A 49 -20.51 11.20 9.60
N GLY A 50 -20.33 12.15 8.66
CA GLY A 50 -19.89 13.51 8.97
C GLY A 50 -18.86 14.04 7.97
N TYR A 51 -17.73 14.56 8.46
CA TYR A 51 -16.65 15.11 7.62
C TYR A 51 -15.32 14.44 7.95
N ARG A 52 -14.44 14.34 6.98
CA ARG A 52 -13.07 13.83 7.17
C ARG A 52 -12.06 14.65 6.40
N ARG A 53 -10.88 14.80 6.97
CA ARG A 53 -9.75 15.35 6.22
C ARG A 53 -9.33 14.39 5.12
N ILE A 54 -8.93 14.98 3.99
CA ILE A 54 -8.33 14.28 2.87
C ILE A 54 -6.96 14.84 2.58
N VAL A 55 -6.08 13.98 2.11
CA VAL A 55 -4.71 14.34 1.70
C VAL A 55 -4.35 13.65 0.40
N ALA A 56 -3.30 14.14 -0.25
CA ALA A 56 -2.69 13.46 -1.38
C ALA A 56 -2.16 12.08 -0.98
N ALA A 57 -2.24 11.12 -1.88
CA ALA A 57 -1.66 9.79 -1.73
C ALA A 57 -0.86 9.43 -2.99
N PRO A 58 0.29 10.10 -3.24
CA PRO A 58 1.11 9.85 -4.41
C PRO A 58 1.71 8.45 -4.38
N LYS A 59 2.10 7.96 -5.56
CA LYS A 59 2.77 6.67 -5.69
C LYS A 59 4.22 6.75 -5.21
N PRO A 60 4.70 5.75 -4.45
CA PRO A 60 6.10 5.69 -4.04
C PRO A 60 7.01 5.49 -5.26
N GLN A 61 8.13 6.21 -5.30
CA GLN A 61 9.12 6.15 -6.38
C GLN A 61 10.42 5.48 -5.95
N ASP A 62 10.90 5.81 -4.74
CA ASP A 62 12.13 5.27 -4.18
C ASP A 62 12.07 5.24 -2.65
N ILE A 63 12.95 4.45 -2.04
CA ILE A 63 13.08 4.32 -0.58
C ILE A 63 14.49 4.72 -0.19
N VAL A 64 14.60 5.85 0.48
CA VAL A 64 15.91 6.48 0.80
C VAL A 64 16.83 5.54 1.59
N GLU A 65 16.29 4.81 2.55
CA GLU A 65 17.07 3.93 3.43
C GLU A 65 17.21 2.49 2.92
N ILE A 66 16.90 2.22 1.64
CA ILE A 66 16.87 0.84 1.11
C ILE A 66 18.19 0.10 1.27
N ASP A 67 19.33 0.77 1.08
CA ASP A 67 20.63 0.14 1.22
C ASP A 67 20.94 -0.20 2.68
N SER A 68 20.52 0.64 3.63
CA SER A 68 20.64 0.34 5.06
C SER A 68 19.77 -0.87 5.45
N ILE A 69 18.56 -0.96 4.90
CA ILE A 69 17.65 -2.09 5.11
C ILE A 69 18.30 -3.36 4.56
N ARG A 70 18.85 -3.31 3.34
CA ARG A 70 19.55 -4.43 2.70
C ARG A 70 20.71 -4.94 3.54
N LEU A 71 21.57 -4.04 3.99
CA LEU A 71 22.73 -4.39 4.85
C LEU A 71 22.30 -5.10 6.14
N LEU A 72 21.21 -4.67 6.75
CA LEU A 72 20.68 -5.33 7.95
C LEU A 72 20.12 -6.72 7.64
N LEU A 73 19.41 -6.89 6.52
CA LEU A 73 18.90 -8.18 6.07
C LEU A 73 20.04 -9.15 5.75
N ASP A 74 21.07 -8.71 5.02
CA ASP A 74 22.25 -9.50 4.69
C ASP A 74 23.02 -9.94 5.95
N ALA A 75 22.97 -9.13 7.01
CA ALA A 75 23.49 -9.47 8.33
C ALA A 75 22.56 -10.40 9.15
N GLY A 76 21.51 -10.96 8.56
CA GLY A 76 20.56 -11.88 9.20
C GLY A 76 19.62 -11.21 10.23
N GLN A 77 19.39 -9.89 10.13
CA GLN A 77 18.48 -9.17 11.01
C GLN A 77 17.06 -9.20 10.44
N VAL A 78 16.06 -9.21 11.32
CA VAL A 78 14.67 -8.93 10.95
C VAL A 78 14.46 -7.42 10.99
N VAL A 79 14.10 -6.84 9.85
CA VAL A 79 13.92 -5.39 9.71
C VAL A 79 12.44 -5.03 9.71
N ILE A 80 12.06 -4.05 10.53
CA ILE A 80 10.74 -3.42 10.52
C ILE A 80 10.90 -2.04 9.88
N ALA A 81 10.31 -1.86 8.72
CA ALA A 81 10.44 -0.64 7.90
C ALA A 81 9.09 -0.16 7.38
N ALA A 82 9.06 0.99 6.75
CA ALA A 82 7.91 1.66 6.12
C ALA A 82 6.74 2.03 7.05
N GLY A 83 6.52 1.34 8.16
CA GLY A 83 5.41 1.65 9.08
C GLY A 83 4.05 1.71 8.35
N GLY A 84 3.37 2.86 8.38
CA GLY A 84 2.09 3.09 7.71
C GLY A 84 2.20 3.47 6.22
N GLY A 85 3.40 3.37 5.60
CA GLY A 85 3.66 3.72 4.21
C GLY A 85 4.97 4.51 4.01
N GLY A 86 5.64 4.87 5.10
CA GLY A 86 6.83 5.70 5.08
C GLY A 86 6.53 7.20 5.21
N ILE A 87 7.58 7.99 5.30
CA ILE A 87 7.54 9.45 5.36
C ILE A 87 7.69 9.97 3.92
N PRO A 88 6.65 10.57 3.31
CA PRO A 88 6.75 11.07 1.95
C PRO A 88 7.70 12.27 1.89
N VAL A 89 8.66 12.19 0.98
CA VAL A 89 9.65 13.24 0.75
C VAL A 89 9.76 13.60 -0.73
N LEU A 90 10.12 14.85 -0.97
CA LEU A 90 10.38 15.41 -2.30
C LEU A 90 11.87 15.71 -2.40
N PRO A 91 12.59 15.14 -3.36
CA PRO A 91 13.97 15.52 -3.62
C PRO A 91 14.02 16.95 -4.18
N GLN A 92 14.78 17.82 -3.54
CA GLN A 92 15.01 19.20 -3.99
C GLN A 92 16.50 19.51 -3.91
N ASN A 93 17.18 19.48 -5.06
CA ASN A 93 18.64 19.58 -5.13
C ASN A 93 19.30 18.46 -4.32
N GLU A 94 20.07 18.81 -3.28
CA GLU A 94 20.75 17.87 -2.38
C GLU A 94 19.98 17.64 -1.05
N GLU A 95 18.78 18.19 -0.92
CA GLU A 95 17.95 18.08 0.29
C GLU A 95 16.66 17.30 0.04
N LEU A 96 16.16 16.65 1.08
CA LEU A 96 14.85 16.03 1.09
C LEU A 96 13.89 16.91 1.88
N LYS A 97 12.77 17.27 1.28
CA LYS A 97 11.69 18.01 1.95
C LYS A 97 10.47 17.12 2.16
N GLY A 98 9.88 17.19 3.35
CA GLY A 98 8.64 16.47 3.64
C GLY A 98 7.51 16.94 2.71
N ALA A 99 6.77 15.97 2.14
CA ALA A 99 5.57 16.24 1.34
C ALA A 99 4.33 16.24 2.23
N SER A 100 3.37 17.12 1.93
CA SER A 100 2.04 17.12 2.59
C SER A 100 1.17 16.03 1.98
N ALA A 101 1.49 14.77 2.28
CA ALA A 101 0.88 13.58 1.69
C ALA A 101 0.94 12.40 2.67
N VAL A 102 0.28 11.32 2.32
CA VAL A 102 0.52 9.98 2.89
C VAL A 102 0.80 9.02 1.74
N ILE A 103 1.45 7.90 2.02
CA ILE A 103 1.71 6.87 1.01
C ILE A 103 0.97 5.59 1.41
N GLU A 104 0.40 4.92 0.43
CA GLU A 104 -0.25 3.63 0.67
C GLU A 104 0.80 2.59 1.07
N LYS A 105 0.65 2.03 2.28
CA LYS A 105 1.60 1.06 2.84
C LYS A 105 1.80 -0.17 1.95
N ASP A 106 0.74 -0.60 1.26
CA ASP A 106 0.79 -1.78 0.39
C ASP A 106 1.67 -1.50 -0.83
N LEU A 107 1.58 -0.30 -1.43
CA LEU A 107 2.43 0.12 -2.54
C LEU A 107 3.89 0.26 -2.11
N THR A 108 4.15 0.87 -0.94
CA THR A 108 5.52 0.96 -0.40
C THR A 108 6.11 -0.42 -0.11
N SER A 109 5.30 -1.34 0.41
CA SER A 109 5.73 -2.72 0.67
C SER A 109 6.08 -3.47 -0.62
N GLY A 110 5.28 -3.28 -1.67
CA GLY A 110 5.56 -3.83 -3.01
C GLY A 110 6.85 -3.28 -3.59
N LEU A 111 7.05 -1.95 -3.55
CA LEU A 111 8.27 -1.30 -3.99
C LEU A 111 9.50 -1.79 -3.19
N MET A 112 9.38 -1.88 -1.87
CA MET A 112 10.46 -2.38 -1.01
C MET A 112 10.83 -3.83 -1.36
N ALA A 113 9.85 -4.70 -1.55
CA ALA A 113 10.06 -6.08 -1.94
C ALA A 113 10.74 -6.19 -3.32
N GLU A 114 10.35 -5.32 -4.26
CA GLU A 114 11.00 -5.20 -5.57
C GLU A 114 12.47 -4.80 -5.43
N MET A 115 12.76 -3.69 -4.72
CA MET A 115 14.10 -3.13 -4.55
C MET A 115 15.04 -4.07 -3.79
N LEU A 116 14.51 -4.85 -2.85
CA LEU A 116 15.25 -5.87 -2.10
C LEU A 116 15.39 -7.19 -2.87
N ASN A 117 14.77 -7.30 -4.03
CA ASN A 117 14.71 -8.53 -4.82
C ASN A 117 14.16 -9.71 -3.99
N ALA A 118 13.08 -9.49 -3.26
CA ALA A 118 12.44 -10.51 -2.45
C ALA A 118 11.84 -11.63 -3.31
N ASP A 119 11.81 -12.85 -2.78
CA ASP A 119 11.17 -13.99 -3.45
C ASP A 119 9.64 -13.98 -3.30
N MET A 120 9.16 -13.39 -2.19
CA MET A 120 7.74 -13.37 -1.86
C MET A 120 7.33 -12.03 -1.27
N LEU A 121 6.16 -11.52 -1.71
CA LEU A 121 5.42 -10.44 -1.05
C LEU A 121 4.16 -11.02 -0.40
N MET A 122 4.08 -10.97 0.93
CA MET A 122 2.88 -11.38 1.65
C MET A 122 2.17 -10.16 2.24
N ILE A 123 0.90 -9.99 1.88
CA ILE A 123 0.04 -8.92 2.41
C ILE A 123 -1.02 -9.54 3.30
N LEU A 124 -1.02 -9.15 4.58
CA LEU A 124 -1.99 -9.62 5.55
C LEU A 124 -3.14 -8.61 5.68
N THR A 125 -4.37 -9.12 5.63
CA THR A 125 -5.60 -8.33 5.64
C THR A 125 -6.68 -9.00 6.52
N SER A 126 -7.93 -8.54 6.45
CA SER A 126 -9.05 -9.07 7.24
C SER A 126 -9.77 -10.26 6.60
N VAL A 127 -9.48 -10.58 5.34
CA VAL A 127 -10.10 -11.70 4.62
C VAL A 127 -9.07 -12.75 4.26
N GLU A 128 -9.49 -14.00 4.19
CA GLU A 128 -8.59 -15.10 3.84
C GLU A 128 -8.24 -15.10 2.35
N ASN A 129 -9.21 -14.86 1.48
CA ASN A 129 -9.01 -14.76 0.04
C ASN A 129 -9.52 -13.42 -0.50
N VAL A 130 -8.90 -12.95 -1.56
CA VAL A 130 -9.45 -11.89 -2.39
C VAL A 130 -10.64 -12.45 -3.15
N SER A 131 -11.73 -11.67 -3.27
CA SER A 131 -12.92 -12.08 -4.03
C SER A 131 -13.19 -11.11 -5.17
N ILE A 132 -13.71 -11.63 -6.28
CA ILE A 132 -14.42 -10.84 -7.29
C ILE A 132 -15.92 -10.81 -6.98
N ASN A 133 -16.63 -9.79 -7.47
CA ASN A 133 -18.05 -9.54 -7.20
C ASN A 133 -18.35 -9.47 -5.67
N TYR A 134 -17.41 -8.92 -4.90
CA TYR A 134 -17.50 -8.86 -3.45
C TYR A 134 -18.80 -8.24 -2.95
N GLY A 135 -19.44 -8.89 -1.95
CA GLY A 135 -20.70 -8.43 -1.36
C GLY A 135 -21.94 -8.68 -2.23
N THR A 136 -21.83 -9.45 -3.31
CA THR A 136 -22.96 -9.84 -4.16
C THR A 136 -23.25 -11.34 -4.06
N PRO A 137 -24.43 -11.83 -4.53
CA PRO A 137 -24.71 -13.27 -4.60
C PRO A 137 -23.72 -14.07 -5.47
N ASP A 138 -23.03 -13.40 -6.39
CA ASP A 138 -22.06 -14.00 -7.30
C ASP A 138 -20.61 -13.83 -6.81
N GLU A 139 -20.42 -13.53 -5.53
CA GLU A 139 -19.09 -13.43 -4.93
C GLU A 139 -18.31 -14.73 -5.10
N LYS A 140 -17.08 -14.61 -5.60
CA LYS A 140 -16.20 -15.74 -5.82
C LYS A 140 -14.82 -15.47 -5.26
N PRO A 141 -14.37 -16.25 -4.24
CA PRO A 141 -13.00 -16.18 -3.75
C PRO A 141 -12.02 -16.68 -4.81
N LEU A 142 -10.85 -16.04 -4.85
CA LEU A 142 -9.74 -16.37 -5.72
C LEU A 142 -8.67 -17.10 -4.91
N GLU A 143 -8.30 -18.32 -5.31
CA GLU A 143 -7.25 -19.11 -4.65
C GLU A 143 -5.90 -18.92 -5.37
N HIS A 144 -5.85 -19.28 -6.65
CA HIS A 144 -4.69 -19.08 -7.52
C HIS A 144 -5.09 -18.30 -8.75
N ILE A 145 -4.36 -17.23 -9.02
CA ILE A 145 -4.57 -16.41 -10.23
C ILE A 145 -3.22 -16.00 -10.83
N THR A 146 -3.23 -15.78 -12.13
CA THR A 146 -2.08 -15.23 -12.84
C THR A 146 -2.02 -13.71 -12.70
N VAL A 147 -0.86 -13.11 -12.97
CA VAL A 147 -0.71 -11.64 -13.11
C VAL A 147 -1.69 -11.11 -14.17
N ALA A 148 -1.92 -11.84 -15.26
CA ALA A 148 -2.86 -11.45 -16.30
C ALA A 148 -4.31 -11.39 -15.79
N ASP A 149 -4.74 -12.39 -15.00
CA ASP A 149 -6.06 -12.38 -14.36
C ASP A 149 -6.19 -11.22 -13.36
N ALA A 150 -5.17 -11.00 -12.53
CA ALA A 150 -5.15 -9.89 -11.58
C ALA A 150 -5.32 -8.53 -12.29
N LYS A 151 -4.57 -8.28 -13.36
CA LYS A 151 -4.69 -7.06 -14.18
C LYS A 151 -6.06 -6.92 -14.83
N LYS A 152 -6.64 -8.00 -15.32
CA LYS A 152 -7.99 -8.02 -15.86
C LYS A 152 -9.01 -7.59 -14.81
N TYR A 153 -8.97 -8.20 -13.61
CA TYR A 153 -9.91 -7.86 -12.53
C TYR A 153 -9.73 -6.44 -12.00
N ILE A 154 -8.49 -5.92 -11.96
CA ILE A 154 -8.21 -4.52 -11.66
C ILE A 154 -8.88 -3.61 -12.70
N ALA A 155 -8.72 -3.88 -13.99
CA ALA A 155 -9.30 -3.10 -15.09
C ALA A 155 -10.85 -3.15 -15.12
N GLU A 156 -11.44 -4.25 -14.66
CA GLU A 156 -12.89 -4.44 -14.49
C GLU A 156 -13.45 -3.76 -13.24
N GLY A 157 -12.60 -3.12 -12.39
CA GLY A 157 -13.04 -2.44 -11.17
C GLY A 157 -13.56 -3.39 -10.09
N GLN A 158 -13.05 -4.63 -10.04
CA GLN A 158 -13.51 -5.65 -9.09
C GLN A 158 -13.10 -5.37 -7.64
N PHE A 159 -12.15 -4.47 -7.40
CA PHE A 159 -11.54 -4.26 -6.08
C PHE A 159 -11.82 -2.86 -5.55
N GLY A 160 -12.16 -2.76 -4.26
CA GLY A 160 -12.41 -1.47 -3.60
C GLY A 160 -11.17 -0.58 -3.59
N GLU A 161 -11.31 0.63 -4.10
CA GLU A 161 -10.22 1.61 -4.33
C GLU A 161 -9.37 1.90 -3.09
N ASN A 162 -10.00 1.99 -1.91
CA ASN A 162 -9.32 2.33 -0.65
C ASN A 162 -8.94 1.10 0.20
N SER A 163 -9.09 -0.11 -0.31
CA SER A 163 -8.91 -1.34 0.46
C SER A 163 -8.14 -2.42 -0.28
N MET A 164 -8.79 -3.14 -1.20
CA MET A 164 -8.19 -4.28 -1.89
C MET A 164 -7.39 -3.88 -3.13
N LEU A 165 -7.79 -2.82 -3.85
CA LEU A 165 -7.11 -2.38 -5.07
C LEU A 165 -5.62 -2.09 -4.84
N PRO A 166 -5.19 -1.30 -3.83
CA PRO A 166 -3.76 -1.05 -3.61
C PRO A 166 -2.94 -2.32 -3.33
N LYS A 167 -3.56 -3.35 -2.72
CA LYS A 167 -2.91 -4.64 -2.45
C LYS A 167 -2.67 -5.41 -3.74
N MET A 168 -3.68 -5.44 -4.61
CA MET A 168 -3.59 -6.09 -5.92
C MET A 168 -2.59 -5.37 -6.83
N GLU A 169 -2.58 -4.03 -6.84
CA GLU A 169 -1.61 -3.24 -7.59
C GLU A 169 -0.18 -3.48 -7.10
N ALA A 170 0.03 -3.50 -5.78
CA ALA A 170 1.34 -3.79 -5.18
C ALA A 170 1.83 -5.20 -5.56
N ALA A 171 0.96 -6.20 -5.49
CA ALA A 171 1.28 -7.57 -5.86
C ALA A 171 1.64 -7.68 -7.36
N VAL A 172 0.85 -7.10 -8.24
CA VAL A 172 1.10 -7.09 -9.68
C VAL A 172 2.42 -6.40 -10.01
N SER A 173 2.65 -5.18 -9.47
CA SER A 173 3.88 -4.43 -9.71
C SER A 173 5.13 -5.23 -9.27
N PHE A 174 5.08 -5.84 -8.09
CA PHE A 174 6.16 -6.67 -7.56
C PHE A 174 6.47 -7.87 -8.47
N LEU A 175 5.44 -8.55 -8.98
CA LEU A 175 5.59 -9.75 -9.81
C LEU A 175 6.11 -9.43 -11.20
N GLU A 176 5.66 -8.33 -11.82
CA GLU A 176 6.11 -7.92 -13.16
C GLU A 176 7.60 -7.53 -13.21
N LYS A 177 8.21 -7.20 -12.08
CA LYS A 177 9.60 -6.75 -11.98
C LYS A 177 10.61 -7.86 -11.68
N GLY A 178 10.17 -9.11 -11.59
CA GLY A 178 11.09 -10.23 -11.35
C GLY A 178 10.50 -11.58 -11.74
N ILE A 179 11.38 -12.54 -12.04
CA ILE A 179 11.01 -13.90 -12.44
C ILE A 179 11.03 -14.82 -11.22
N GLY A 180 10.04 -15.71 -11.10
CA GLY A 180 9.95 -16.73 -10.04
C GLY A 180 9.53 -16.17 -8.69
N ARG A 181 8.93 -14.98 -8.67
CA ARG A 181 8.36 -14.36 -7.47
C ARG A 181 6.93 -14.83 -7.26
N THR A 182 6.48 -14.78 -6.00
CA THR A 182 5.11 -15.09 -5.61
C THR A 182 4.55 -13.97 -4.74
N ALA A 183 3.31 -13.56 -4.97
CA ALA A 183 2.59 -12.69 -4.05
C ALA A 183 1.43 -13.45 -3.39
N VAL A 184 1.23 -13.23 -2.09
CA VAL A 184 0.16 -13.87 -1.31
C VAL A 184 -0.62 -12.81 -0.56
N ILE A 185 -1.94 -12.83 -0.71
CA ILE A 185 -2.86 -11.98 0.08
C ILE A 185 -3.74 -12.89 0.91
N THR A 186 -3.67 -12.76 2.24
CA THR A 186 -4.43 -13.62 3.16
C THR A 186 -4.75 -12.93 4.49
N SER A 187 -5.47 -13.62 5.38
CA SER A 187 -5.76 -13.12 6.71
C SER A 187 -4.55 -13.26 7.66
N ILE A 188 -4.55 -12.45 8.73
CA ILE A 188 -3.52 -12.55 9.77
C ILE A 188 -3.52 -13.94 10.40
N ASP A 189 -4.70 -14.51 10.63
CA ASP A 189 -4.84 -15.86 11.25
C ASP A 189 -4.33 -16.97 10.35
N SER A 190 -4.38 -16.77 9.03
CA SER A 190 -3.94 -17.72 8.01
C SER A 190 -2.51 -17.47 7.52
N ALA A 191 -1.76 -16.52 8.11
CA ALA A 191 -0.44 -16.09 7.63
C ALA A 191 0.55 -17.26 7.42
N LEU A 192 0.66 -18.17 8.39
CA LEU A 192 1.56 -19.32 8.28
C LEU A 192 1.14 -20.29 7.17
N ALA A 193 -0.16 -20.55 7.05
CA ALA A 193 -0.70 -21.42 6.00
C ALA A 193 -0.52 -20.78 4.61
N GLY A 194 -0.73 -19.46 4.51
CA GLY A 194 -0.48 -18.68 3.30
C GLY A 194 1.00 -18.69 2.90
N PHE A 195 1.92 -18.54 3.86
CA PHE A 195 3.36 -18.67 3.60
C PHE A 195 3.75 -20.05 3.05
N GLN A 196 3.03 -21.09 3.46
CA GLN A 196 3.23 -22.45 2.97
C GLN A 196 2.47 -22.77 1.65
N GLY A 197 1.81 -21.78 1.05
CA GLY A 197 1.04 -21.96 -0.17
C GLY A 197 -0.23 -22.80 -0.01
N LYS A 198 -0.79 -22.87 1.21
CA LYS A 198 -1.95 -23.74 1.52
C LYS A 198 -3.27 -23.00 1.53
N THR A 199 -3.25 -21.69 1.63
CA THR A 199 -4.44 -20.83 1.65
C THR A 199 -4.10 -19.41 1.24
N GLY A 200 -5.12 -18.55 1.11
CA GLY A 200 -5.00 -17.19 0.64
C GLY A 200 -5.11 -17.09 -0.89
N THR A 201 -5.04 -15.90 -1.40
CA THR A 201 -4.93 -15.67 -2.85
C THR A 201 -3.46 -15.61 -3.23
N ILE A 202 -3.02 -16.60 -4.00
CA ILE A 202 -1.67 -16.71 -4.54
C ILE A 202 -1.67 -16.16 -5.96
N ILE A 203 -0.73 -15.27 -6.25
CA ILE A 203 -0.58 -14.61 -7.56
C ILE A 203 0.83 -14.91 -8.09
N GLU A 204 0.91 -15.41 -9.35
CA GLU A 204 2.15 -15.80 -10.02
C GLU A 204 2.21 -15.31 -11.47
#